data_ad498316197f80c080e701d634a4beb2
#
_entry.id   ad498316197f80c080e701d634a4beb2
#
_cell.length_a   1.000
_cell.length_b   1.000
_cell.length_c   1.000
_cell.angle_alpha   90.00
_cell.angle_beta   90.00
_cell.angle_gamma   90.00
#
_symmetry.space_group_name_H-M   'P 1'
#
loop_
_entity.id
_entity.type
_entity.pdbx_description
1 polymer ?
#
loop_
_entity_poly.entity_id
_entity_poly.type
_entity_poly.pdbx_seq_one_letter_code
_entity_poly.pdbx_strand_id
1 'polypeptide(L)'
;ESLLGRTLGAGLIPAVNMDTGYVQLLTEADRTRVLTVAVSLAGAGGFAEGAFVADGEGDAYDHDAYARAMAEVSEAGGTPVLFPSWGLAALDEAEWVAAQERLGSGVDRFIAFELGDMFVPYGRIYSLDAYRGLMGIPSCIGAKHSSLSRQAEWARLALRNEVRSDFSVFTGNDLAIDMVRYGSD
;
A
#
# COMPACT_ATOMS: atom_id res chain seq x y z
N GLU A 1 0.18 15.24 -15.09
CA GLU A 1 -1.21 15.78 -15.20
C GLU A 1 -2.07 15.01 -16.20
N SER A 2 -1.63 14.86 -17.44
CA SER A 2 -2.44 14.19 -18.49
C SER A 2 -2.75 12.72 -18.21
N LEU A 3 -1.84 11.97 -17.54
CA LEU A 3 -2.08 10.57 -17.17
C LEU A 3 -3.13 10.48 -16.07
N LEU A 4 -2.99 11.25 -14.99
CA LEU A 4 -3.97 11.29 -13.90
C LEU A 4 -5.35 11.69 -14.40
N GLY A 5 -5.43 12.72 -15.26
CA GLY A 5 -6.70 13.15 -15.84
C GLY A 5 -7.40 12.06 -16.68
N ARG A 6 -6.62 11.26 -17.43
CA ARG A 6 -7.19 10.11 -18.18
C ARG A 6 -7.63 8.98 -17.25
N THR A 7 -6.88 8.69 -16.21
CA THR A 7 -7.24 7.67 -15.20
C THR A 7 -8.57 8.04 -14.54
N LEU A 8 -8.70 9.26 -14.06
CA LEU A 8 -9.93 9.78 -13.46
C LEU A 8 -11.08 9.80 -14.46
N GLY A 9 -10.84 10.25 -15.70
CA GLY A 9 -11.83 10.26 -16.77
C GLY A 9 -12.34 8.87 -17.17
N ALA A 10 -11.55 7.82 -16.89
CA ALA A 10 -11.95 6.42 -17.05
C ALA A 10 -12.71 5.86 -15.82
N GLY A 11 -12.96 6.68 -14.79
CA GLY A 11 -13.62 6.24 -13.56
C GLY A 11 -12.72 5.43 -12.63
N LEU A 12 -11.40 5.49 -12.81
CA LEU A 12 -10.42 4.78 -11.99
C LEU A 12 -9.81 5.72 -10.94
N ILE A 13 -9.43 5.16 -9.81
CA ILE A 13 -8.73 5.86 -8.74
C ILE A 13 -7.22 5.78 -9.01
N PRO A 14 -6.51 6.91 -9.24
CA PRO A 14 -5.08 6.87 -9.44
C PRO A 14 -4.34 6.55 -8.14
N ALA A 15 -3.29 5.73 -8.23
CA ALA A 15 -2.32 5.52 -7.17
C ALA A 15 -1.00 6.18 -7.59
N VAL A 16 -0.54 7.16 -6.80
CA VAL A 16 0.66 7.96 -7.10
C VAL A 16 1.78 7.67 -6.12
N ASN A 17 3.01 8.05 -6.47
CA ASN A 17 4.19 7.78 -5.66
C ASN A 17 4.32 6.31 -5.23
N MET A 18 4.05 5.40 -6.17
CA MET A 18 4.10 3.94 -5.98
C MET A 18 5.39 3.34 -6.57
N ASP A 19 5.56 2.03 -6.40
CA ASP A 19 6.66 1.24 -6.92
C ASP A 19 6.85 1.38 -8.44
N THR A 20 5.77 1.28 -9.20
CA THR A 20 5.79 1.47 -10.66
C THR A 20 6.08 2.92 -11.09
N GLY A 21 5.91 3.87 -10.18
CA GLY A 21 6.33 5.27 -10.34
C GLY A 21 7.76 5.52 -9.87
N TYR A 22 8.50 4.47 -9.48
CA TYR A 22 9.88 4.57 -8.98
C TYR A 22 10.05 5.56 -7.83
N VAL A 23 9.13 5.52 -6.85
CA VAL A 23 9.10 6.45 -5.71
C VAL A 23 10.45 6.57 -5.00
N GLN A 24 11.21 5.48 -4.92
CA GLN A 24 12.54 5.43 -4.30
C GLN A 24 13.60 6.28 -5.04
N LEU A 25 13.35 6.68 -6.28
CA LEU A 25 14.23 7.55 -7.08
C LEU A 25 13.80 9.00 -7.05
N LEU A 26 12.64 9.31 -6.51
CA LEU A 26 12.10 10.67 -6.44
C LEU A 26 12.66 11.39 -5.21
N THR A 27 12.99 12.68 -5.40
CA THR A 27 13.26 13.56 -4.27
C THR A 27 11.97 13.83 -3.49
N GLU A 28 12.09 14.29 -2.24
CA GLU A 28 10.95 14.73 -1.45
C GLU A 28 10.13 15.81 -2.18
N ALA A 29 10.81 16.78 -2.78
CA ALA A 29 10.17 17.83 -3.58
C ALA A 29 9.38 17.29 -4.78
N ASP A 30 9.88 16.22 -5.44
CA ASP A 30 9.17 15.59 -6.54
C ASP A 30 7.92 14.86 -6.03
N ARG A 31 8.03 14.13 -4.91
CA ARG A 31 6.87 13.45 -4.30
C ARG A 31 5.79 14.45 -3.88
N THR A 32 6.17 15.52 -3.19
CA THR A 32 5.24 16.61 -2.81
C THR A 32 4.57 17.25 -4.03
N ARG A 33 5.31 17.43 -5.12
CA ARG A 33 4.75 17.95 -6.37
C ARG A 33 3.71 17.00 -6.97
N VAL A 34 3.99 15.69 -6.96
CA VAL A 34 3.04 14.67 -7.44
C VAL A 34 1.78 14.67 -6.58
N LEU A 35 1.91 14.72 -5.25
CA LEU A 35 0.78 14.84 -4.32
C LEU A 35 -0.06 16.09 -4.63
N THR A 36 0.57 17.25 -4.79
CA THR A 36 -0.13 18.50 -5.13
C THR A 36 -0.95 18.36 -6.41
N VAL A 37 -0.39 17.73 -7.44
CA VAL A 37 -1.11 17.47 -8.70
C VAL A 37 -2.26 16.50 -8.49
N ALA A 38 -2.07 15.42 -7.72
CA ALA A 38 -3.13 14.47 -7.42
C ALA A 38 -4.31 15.14 -6.70
N VAL A 39 -4.04 15.93 -5.66
CA VAL A 39 -5.05 16.71 -4.94
C VAL A 39 -5.83 17.64 -5.87
N SER A 40 -5.12 18.37 -6.75
CA SER A 40 -5.74 19.34 -7.64
C SER A 40 -6.69 18.73 -8.68
N LEU A 41 -6.42 17.47 -9.09
CA LEU A 41 -7.18 16.78 -10.13
C LEU A 41 -8.27 15.85 -9.58
N ALA A 42 -7.96 15.14 -8.51
CA ALA A 42 -8.83 14.09 -7.98
C ALA A 42 -9.73 14.58 -6.81
N GLY A 43 -9.31 15.62 -6.10
CA GLY A 43 -10.00 16.06 -4.87
C GLY A 43 -9.87 15.05 -3.72
N ALA A 44 -10.62 15.28 -2.64
CA ALA A 44 -10.57 14.44 -1.45
C ALA A 44 -11.12 13.04 -1.71
N GLY A 45 -10.36 12.01 -1.32
CA GLY A 45 -10.74 10.59 -1.43
C GLY A 45 -10.64 10.01 -2.84
N GLY A 46 -10.24 10.79 -3.83
CA GLY A 46 -10.16 10.36 -5.22
C GLY A 46 -8.81 9.79 -5.65
N PHE A 47 -7.84 9.61 -4.75
CA PHE A 47 -6.52 9.03 -5.05
C PHE A 47 -5.96 8.21 -3.88
N ALA A 48 -5.03 7.32 -4.20
CA ALA A 48 -4.16 6.66 -3.22
C ALA A 48 -2.72 7.10 -3.43
N GLU A 49 -1.89 7.05 -2.39
CA GLU A 49 -0.48 7.44 -2.48
C GLU A 49 0.40 6.60 -1.58
N GLY A 50 1.60 6.25 -2.06
CA GLY A 50 2.61 5.57 -1.27
C GLY A 50 3.12 6.44 -0.12
N ALA A 51 2.84 6.03 1.11
CA ALA A 51 3.48 6.56 2.32
C ALA A 51 4.90 5.97 2.40
N PHE A 52 5.83 6.61 1.71
CA PHE A 52 7.19 6.13 1.50
C PHE A 52 8.16 6.68 2.54
N VAL A 53 8.91 5.78 3.16
CA VAL A 53 10.03 6.11 4.06
C VAL A 53 11.33 5.66 3.40
N ALA A 54 12.26 6.60 3.21
CA ALA A 54 13.58 6.31 2.69
C ALA A 54 14.49 5.82 3.82
N ASP A 55 14.86 4.56 3.77
CA ASP A 55 15.82 3.93 4.68
C ASP A 55 16.81 3.04 3.91
N GLY A 56 17.78 2.46 4.58
CA GLY A 56 18.82 1.61 4.02
C GLY A 56 18.92 0.27 4.73
N GLU A 57 19.70 -0.63 4.14
CA GLU A 57 19.96 -1.95 4.72
C GLU A 57 20.56 -1.83 6.13
N GLY A 58 19.92 -2.50 7.10
CA GLY A 58 20.30 -2.48 8.51
C GLY A 58 19.69 -1.35 9.33
N ASP A 59 18.94 -0.43 8.71
CA ASP A 59 18.20 0.58 9.45
C ASP A 59 17.04 -0.05 10.24
N ALA A 60 16.78 0.52 11.43
CA ALA A 60 15.65 0.11 12.24
C ALA A 60 14.33 0.73 11.72
N TYR A 61 13.23 0.06 12.03
CA TYR A 61 11.90 0.60 11.77
C TYR A 61 11.69 1.96 12.44
N ASP A 62 11.38 2.98 11.64
CA ASP A 62 11.09 4.34 12.10
C ASP A 62 9.56 4.59 12.07
N HIS A 63 8.93 4.42 13.23
CA HIS A 63 7.51 4.65 13.40
C HIS A 63 7.10 6.10 13.08
N ASP A 64 7.89 7.05 13.53
CA ASP A 64 7.52 8.47 13.42
C ASP A 64 7.65 8.96 11.97
N ALA A 65 8.61 8.43 11.21
CA ALA A 65 8.71 8.71 9.77
C ALA A 65 7.48 8.19 9.03
N TYR A 66 7.06 6.95 9.32
CA TYR A 66 5.84 6.38 8.73
C TYR A 66 4.57 7.13 9.14
N ALA A 67 4.44 7.48 10.41
CA ALA A 67 3.28 8.23 10.89
C ALA A 67 3.16 9.59 10.19
N ARG A 68 4.28 10.30 10.00
CA ARG A 68 4.30 11.56 9.22
C ARG A 68 3.92 11.35 7.76
N ALA A 69 4.49 10.34 7.09
CA ALA A 69 4.19 10.07 5.70
C ALA A 69 2.72 9.70 5.48
N MET A 70 2.12 8.89 6.37
CA MET A 70 0.71 8.54 6.32
C MET A 70 -0.20 9.76 6.60
N ALA A 71 0.16 10.58 7.59
CA ALA A 71 -0.59 11.78 7.93
C ALA A 71 -0.60 12.77 6.75
N GLU A 72 0.54 13.01 6.09
CA GLU A 72 0.63 13.89 4.93
C GLU A 72 -0.36 13.50 3.83
N VAL A 73 -0.43 12.22 3.48
CA VAL A 73 -1.37 11.71 2.48
C VAL A 73 -2.82 11.84 2.93
N SER A 74 -3.09 11.47 4.20
CA SER A 74 -4.44 11.50 4.77
C SER A 74 -4.98 12.93 4.88
N GLU A 75 -4.16 13.87 5.36
CA GLU A 75 -4.51 15.30 5.47
C GLU A 75 -4.74 15.94 4.09
N ALA A 76 -4.04 15.47 3.06
CA ALA A 76 -4.27 15.85 1.68
C ALA A 76 -5.57 15.24 1.08
N GLY A 77 -6.26 14.39 1.84
CA GLY A 77 -7.50 13.72 1.43
C GLY A 77 -7.30 12.46 0.59
N GLY A 78 -6.08 11.94 0.49
CA GLY A 78 -5.75 10.68 -0.17
C GLY A 78 -5.89 9.47 0.76
N THR A 79 -5.76 8.28 0.20
CA THR A 79 -5.65 7.03 0.97
C THR A 79 -4.18 6.60 1.03
N PRO A 80 -3.53 6.60 2.21
CA PRO A 80 -2.16 6.15 2.33
C PRO A 80 -2.00 4.67 1.96
N VAL A 81 -1.00 4.35 1.15
CA VAL A 81 -0.52 2.98 0.94
C VAL A 81 0.78 2.83 1.72
N LEU A 82 0.79 1.97 2.74
CA LEU A 82 1.96 1.79 3.59
C LEU A 82 3.07 1.09 2.83
N PHE A 83 4.03 1.87 2.32
CA PHE A 83 5.08 1.36 1.46
C PHE A 83 6.12 0.56 2.26
N PRO A 84 6.57 -0.63 1.80
CA PRO A 84 7.61 -1.39 2.49
C PRO A 84 8.95 -0.66 2.48
N SER A 85 9.74 -0.89 3.53
CA SER A 85 11.12 -0.39 3.68
C SER A 85 12.01 -1.44 4.32
N TRP A 86 13.31 -1.20 4.39
CA TRP A 86 14.25 -2.09 5.06
C TRP A 86 13.89 -2.31 6.53
N GLY A 87 13.66 -1.23 7.27
CA GLY A 87 13.34 -1.30 8.69
C GLY A 87 11.99 -1.97 8.96
N LEU A 88 10.96 -1.68 8.14
CA LEU A 88 9.65 -2.31 8.28
C LEU A 88 9.70 -3.81 7.94
N ALA A 89 10.45 -4.19 6.91
CA ALA A 89 10.58 -5.58 6.49
C ALA A 89 11.45 -6.43 7.44
N ALA A 90 12.30 -5.79 8.25
CA ALA A 90 13.14 -6.46 9.25
C ALA A 90 12.36 -6.91 10.50
N LEU A 91 11.16 -6.37 10.73
CA LEU A 91 10.30 -6.78 11.84
C LEU A 91 9.86 -8.24 11.69
N ASP A 92 9.68 -8.96 12.79
CA ASP A 92 8.97 -10.23 12.72
C ASP A 92 7.48 -10.00 12.36
N GLU A 93 6.74 -11.07 12.05
CA GLU A 93 5.37 -10.91 11.55
C GLU A 93 4.41 -10.34 12.60
N ALA A 94 4.60 -10.66 13.87
CA ALA A 94 3.78 -10.12 14.95
C ALA A 94 4.08 -8.63 15.17
N GLU A 95 5.35 -8.25 15.16
CA GLU A 95 5.80 -6.87 15.25
C GLU A 95 5.34 -6.06 14.03
N TRP A 96 5.39 -6.67 12.82
CA TRP A 96 4.92 -6.03 11.59
C TRP A 96 3.42 -5.74 11.66
N VAL A 97 2.59 -6.68 12.12
CA VAL A 97 1.14 -6.46 12.32
C VAL A 97 0.89 -5.38 13.36
N ALA A 98 1.61 -5.41 14.49
CA ALA A 98 1.49 -4.41 15.55
C ALA A 98 1.90 -3.00 15.06
N ALA A 99 2.92 -2.90 14.19
CA ALA A 99 3.31 -1.66 13.55
C ALA A 99 2.20 -1.11 12.64
N GLN A 100 1.56 -1.97 11.83
CA GLN A 100 0.41 -1.61 10.98
C GLN A 100 -0.77 -1.11 11.83
N GLU A 101 -1.10 -1.80 12.91
CA GLU A 101 -2.18 -1.42 13.83
C GLU A 101 -1.90 -0.05 14.48
N ARG A 102 -0.68 0.13 14.99
CA ARG A 102 -0.27 1.39 15.62
C ARG A 102 -0.32 2.56 14.63
N LEU A 103 0.17 2.40 13.42
CA LEU A 103 0.10 3.41 12.36
C LEU A 103 -1.35 3.69 11.94
N GLY A 104 -2.13 2.62 11.78
CA GLY A 104 -3.54 2.72 11.42
C GLY A 104 -4.42 3.44 12.43
N SER A 105 -3.98 3.52 13.71
CA SER A 105 -4.69 4.31 14.72
C SER A 105 -4.59 5.83 14.51
N GLY A 106 -3.66 6.29 13.69
CA GLY A 106 -3.43 7.70 13.38
C GLY A 106 -4.14 8.21 12.11
N VAL A 107 -4.81 7.33 11.37
CA VAL A 107 -5.51 7.69 10.11
C VAL A 107 -6.87 7.00 10.03
N ASP A 108 -7.80 7.59 9.28
CA ASP A 108 -9.14 7.03 9.11
C ASP A 108 -9.11 5.72 8.31
N ARG A 109 -8.22 5.62 7.34
CA ARG A 109 -8.06 4.44 6.48
C ARG A 109 -6.67 4.39 5.85
N PHE A 110 -6.20 3.18 5.56
CA PHE A 110 -4.98 2.96 4.79
C PHE A 110 -5.04 1.61 4.06
N ILE A 111 -4.12 1.43 3.11
CA ILE A 111 -3.88 0.18 2.39
C ILE A 111 -2.51 -0.35 2.80
N ALA A 112 -2.44 -1.60 3.26
CA ALA A 112 -1.18 -2.28 3.50
C ALA A 112 -0.53 -2.70 2.17
N PHE A 113 0.78 -3.03 2.18
CA PHE A 113 1.47 -3.40 0.96
C PHE A 113 2.47 -4.54 1.19
N GLU A 114 2.25 -5.66 0.52
CA GLU A 114 3.21 -6.75 0.37
C GLU A 114 3.90 -6.62 -0.99
N LEU A 115 5.22 -6.47 -0.97
CA LEU A 115 6.04 -6.39 -2.19
C LEU A 115 7.11 -7.48 -2.12
N GLY A 116 7.07 -8.43 -3.05
CA GLY A 116 7.99 -9.56 -3.05
C GLY A 116 9.46 -9.18 -3.30
N ASP A 117 10.36 -10.02 -2.84
CA ASP A 117 11.81 -9.87 -2.93
C ASP A 117 12.36 -9.81 -4.37
N MET A 118 11.57 -10.28 -5.32
CA MET A 118 11.90 -10.16 -6.75
C MET A 118 11.83 -8.72 -7.28
N PHE A 119 11.13 -7.81 -6.57
CA PHE A 119 10.97 -6.41 -6.98
C PHE A 119 11.94 -5.48 -6.25
N VAL A 120 12.21 -5.76 -4.98
CA VAL A 120 13.12 -4.98 -4.13
C VAL A 120 13.84 -5.90 -3.16
N PRO A 121 15.11 -5.62 -2.80
CA PRO A 121 15.89 -6.53 -1.96
C PRO A 121 15.33 -6.73 -0.53
N TYR A 122 14.55 -5.78 -0.03
CA TYR A 122 13.82 -5.87 1.25
C TYR A 122 12.39 -6.35 1.09
N GLY A 123 12.03 -6.82 -0.11
CA GLY A 123 10.68 -7.31 -0.39
C GLY A 123 10.33 -8.53 0.44
N ARG A 124 9.08 -8.61 0.88
CA ARG A 124 8.57 -9.71 1.69
C ARG A 124 7.09 -9.97 1.43
N ILE A 125 6.76 -11.24 1.28
CA ILE A 125 5.39 -11.73 1.28
C ILE A 125 5.15 -12.41 2.62
N TYR A 126 4.17 -11.96 3.36
CA TYR A 126 3.89 -12.41 4.73
C TYR A 126 3.00 -13.65 4.77
N SER A 127 2.99 -14.34 5.90
CA SER A 127 2.13 -15.50 6.13
C SER A 127 0.63 -15.12 6.09
N LEU A 128 -0.22 -16.11 5.91
CA LEU A 128 -1.68 -15.88 6.00
C LEU A 128 -2.12 -15.48 7.40
N ASP A 129 -1.37 -15.86 8.45
CA ASP A 129 -1.67 -15.43 9.82
C ASP A 129 -1.38 -13.94 10.01
N ALA A 130 -0.24 -13.44 9.50
CA ALA A 130 0.03 -12.01 9.49
C ALA A 130 -0.99 -11.23 8.63
N TYR A 131 -1.36 -11.78 7.48
CA TYR A 131 -2.40 -11.19 6.62
C TYR A 131 -3.78 -11.17 7.29
N ARG A 132 -4.12 -12.21 8.07
CA ARG A 132 -5.31 -12.24 8.95
C ARG A 132 -5.26 -11.13 10.00
N GLY A 133 -4.06 -10.87 10.56
CA GLY A 133 -3.82 -9.76 11.48
C GLY A 133 -4.17 -8.41 10.86
N LEU A 134 -3.78 -8.15 9.60
CA LEU A 134 -4.17 -6.93 8.88
C LEU A 134 -5.68 -6.76 8.78
N MET A 135 -6.40 -7.85 8.50
CA MET A 135 -7.86 -7.83 8.41
C MET A 135 -8.54 -7.50 9.74
N GLY A 136 -7.84 -7.69 10.86
CA GLY A 136 -8.30 -7.31 12.20
C GLY A 136 -8.19 -5.80 12.48
N ILE A 137 -7.43 -5.04 11.68
CA ILE A 137 -7.23 -3.60 11.85
C ILE A 137 -8.38 -2.84 11.18
N PRO A 138 -9.25 -2.13 11.90
CA PRO A 138 -10.43 -1.50 11.32
C PRO A 138 -10.12 -0.47 10.23
N SER A 139 -9.05 0.33 10.42
CA SER A 139 -8.61 1.35 9.45
C SER A 139 -7.86 0.77 8.23
N CYS A 140 -7.40 -0.49 8.27
CA CYS A 140 -6.83 -1.16 7.11
C CYS A 140 -7.95 -1.64 6.20
N ILE A 141 -8.17 -0.94 5.08
CA ILE A 141 -9.26 -1.24 4.14
C ILE A 141 -8.92 -2.29 3.09
N GLY A 142 -7.65 -2.64 2.97
CA GLY A 142 -7.16 -3.61 2.01
C GLY A 142 -5.65 -3.73 2.03
N ALA A 143 -5.12 -4.64 1.21
CA ALA A 143 -3.69 -4.78 1.01
C ALA A 143 -3.36 -5.01 -0.47
N LYS A 144 -2.35 -4.28 -0.98
CA LYS A 144 -1.76 -4.55 -2.28
C LYS A 144 -0.84 -5.76 -2.16
N HIS A 145 -1.08 -6.77 -2.99
CA HIS A 145 -0.30 -8.00 -3.07
C HIS A 145 0.50 -8.03 -4.36
N SER A 146 1.80 -7.75 -4.28
CA SER A 146 2.71 -7.79 -5.42
C SER A 146 3.62 -9.00 -5.32
N SER A 147 3.19 -10.10 -5.94
CA SER A 147 3.99 -11.30 -6.18
C SER A 147 3.66 -11.86 -7.56
N LEU A 148 4.48 -12.77 -8.08
CA LEU A 148 4.16 -13.48 -9.32
C LEU A 148 3.34 -14.76 -9.07
N SER A 149 2.89 -14.99 -7.83
CA SER A 149 2.17 -16.19 -7.44
C SER A 149 0.66 -15.97 -7.39
N ARG A 150 -0.06 -16.43 -8.42
CA ARG A 150 -1.52 -16.52 -8.38
C ARG A 150 -2.03 -17.34 -7.19
N GLN A 151 -1.31 -18.40 -6.82
CA GLN A 151 -1.70 -19.22 -5.68
C GLN A 151 -1.67 -18.43 -4.37
N ALA A 152 -0.67 -17.58 -4.17
CA ALA A 152 -0.59 -16.71 -2.99
C ALA A 152 -1.74 -15.70 -2.96
N GLU A 153 -2.08 -15.10 -4.10
CA GLU A 153 -3.22 -14.18 -4.22
C GLU A 153 -4.55 -14.89 -3.97
N TRP A 154 -4.75 -16.09 -4.55
CA TRP A 154 -5.92 -16.93 -4.26
C TRP A 154 -6.09 -17.24 -2.78
N ALA A 155 -4.99 -17.54 -2.08
CA ALA A 155 -5.05 -17.82 -0.64
C ALA A 155 -5.52 -16.58 0.15
N ARG A 156 -5.12 -15.37 -0.28
CA ARG A 156 -5.57 -14.10 0.33
C ARG A 156 -7.04 -13.83 0.06
N LEU A 157 -7.50 -14.08 -1.16
CA LEU A 157 -8.92 -13.96 -1.50
C LEU A 157 -9.78 -14.94 -0.70
N ALA A 158 -9.34 -16.19 -0.57
CA ALA A 158 -10.03 -17.18 0.25
C ALA A 158 -10.12 -16.75 1.71
N LEU A 159 -8.99 -16.29 2.28
CA LEU A 159 -8.93 -15.78 3.63
C LEU A 159 -9.83 -14.55 3.84
N ARG A 160 -9.81 -13.59 2.89
CA ARG A 160 -10.67 -12.42 2.89
C ARG A 160 -12.15 -12.82 2.97
N ASN A 161 -12.58 -13.77 2.13
CA ASN A 161 -13.97 -14.23 2.10
C ASN A 161 -14.40 -14.90 3.40
N GLU A 162 -13.47 -15.51 4.14
CA GLU A 162 -13.71 -16.14 5.43
C GLU A 162 -13.78 -15.11 6.58
N VAL A 163 -12.87 -14.11 6.57
CA VAL A 163 -12.58 -13.27 7.75
C VAL A 163 -13.24 -11.90 7.65
N ARG A 164 -13.10 -11.23 6.49
CA ARG A 164 -13.54 -9.85 6.30
C ARG A 164 -13.84 -9.56 4.83
N SER A 165 -15.07 -9.78 4.42
CA SER A 165 -15.49 -9.75 3.01
C SER A 165 -15.43 -8.35 2.37
N ASP A 166 -15.38 -7.27 3.17
CA ASP A 166 -15.21 -5.89 2.73
C ASP A 166 -13.74 -5.44 2.61
N PHE A 167 -12.79 -6.33 2.93
CA PHE A 167 -11.36 -6.04 2.78
C PHE A 167 -10.93 -6.21 1.31
N SER A 168 -10.29 -5.20 0.74
CA SER A 168 -9.81 -5.26 -0.65
C SER A 168 -8.48 -6.00 -0.78
N VAL A 169 -8.38 -6.88 -1.77
CA VAL A 169 -7.12 -7.52 -2.18
C VAL A 169 -6.72 -6.93 -3.52
N PHE A 170 -5.85 -5.91 -3.50
CA PHE A 170 -5.39 -5.24 -4.71
C PHE A 170 -4.32 -6.09 -5.39
N THR A 171 -4.58 -6.53 -6.63
CA THR A 171 -3.56 -7.23 -7.40
C THR A 171 -2.46 -6.26 -7.84
N GLY A 172 -1.22 -6.58 -7.51
CA GLY A 172 -0.04 -5.83 -7.93
C GLY A 172 0.71 -6.48 -9.08
N ASN A 173 0.08 -7.47 -9.75
CA ASN A 173 0.73 -8.28 -10.77
C ASN A 173 0.01 -8.14 -12.12
N ASP A 174 0.60 -7.39 -13.04
CA ASP A 174 0.08 -7.18 -14.39
C ASP A 174 -0.13 -8.49 -15.17
N LEU A 175 0.64 -9.54 -14.84
CA LEU A 175 0.50 -10.86 -15.44
C LEU A 175 -0.68 -11.66 -14.88
N ALA A 176 -1.33 -11.17 -13.83
CA ALA A 176 -2.46 -11.80 -13.16
C ALA A 176 -3.70 -10.91 -13.12
N ILE A 177 -3.85 -9.99 -14.06
CA ILE A 177 -5.01 -9.09 -14.16
C ILE A 177 -6.35 -9.84 -14.22
N ASP A 178 -6.34 -11.09 -14.67
CA ASP A 178 -7.50 -11.99 -14.65
C ASP A 178 -7.98 -12.27 -13.21
N MET A 179 -7.15 -12.10 -12.19
CA MET A 179 -7.54 -12.25 -10.77
C MET A 179 -8.65 -11.28 -10.36
N VAL A 180 -8.78 -10.14 -11.02
CA VAL A 180 -9.90 -9.20 -10.84
C VAL A 180 -11.26 -9.89 -11.11
N ARG A 181 -11.31 -10.85 -12.02
CA ARG A 181 -12.52 -11.64 -12.30
C ARG A 181 -12.87 -12.62 -11.17
N TYR A 182 -11.93 -12.90 -10.29
CA TYR A 182 -12.08 -13.79 -9.15
C TYR A 182 -12.19 -13.05 -7.82
N GLY A 183 -12.23 -11.72 -7.87
CA GLY A 183 -12.50 -10.87 -6.73
C GLY A 183 -11.31 -10.09 -6.18
N SER A 184 -10.16 -10.04 -6.87
CA SER A 184 -9.14 -9.03 -6.62
C SER A 184 -9.65 -7.65 -7.06
N ASP A 185 -9.15 -6.61 -6.38
CA ASP A 185 -9.48 -5.20 -6.66
C ASP A 185 -8.42 -4.52 -7.51
#